data_6e3479709b149e74c3cdfb762bd81339
#
_entry.id   6e3479709b149e74c3cdfb762bd81339
#
_cell.length_a   1.000
_cell.length_b   1.000
_cell.length_c   1.000
_cell.angle_alpha   90.00
_cell.angle_beta   90.00
_cell.angle_gamma   90.00
#
_symmetry.space_group_name_H-M   'P 1'
#
loop_
_entity.id
_entity.type
_entity.pdbx_description
1 polymer ?
#
loop_
_entity_poly.entity_id
_entity_poly.type
_entity_poly.pdbx_seq_one_letter_code
_entity_poly.pdbx_strand_id
1 'polypeptide(L)'
;MRLAAVGSNCIDYYNNIDGGKAFPGGGPVNMAVYTLRLGGEAAYIGPVGDDVYGQIMIETIKAKGVDTSHLRVEKGKTAVTQVELIDGERVFGDYDEGVLEKYKLTDEDIDYIKNFDVVICDVWGKVEGQFKELKEKGIVTAFDCATSPDSEESVKAIPLS
;
A
#
# COMPACT_ATOMS: atom_id res chain seq x y z
N MET A 1 -10.53 -16.69 -0.91
CA MET A 1 -10.41 -15.43 -0.13
C MET A 1 -10.12 -14.31 -1.11
N ARG A 2 -10.87 -13.23 -1.02
CA ARG A 2 -10.69 -12.01 -1.81
C ARG A 2 -10.16 -10.91 -0.90
N LEU A 3 -9.01 -10.35 -1.22
CA LEU A 3 -8.32 -9.32 -0.44
C LEU A 3 -8.35 -7.97 -1.15
N ALA A 4 -8.84 -6.93 -0.50
CA ALA A 4 -8.63 -5.54 -0.89
C ALA A 4 -7.41 -4.99 -0.14
N ALA A 5 -6.32 -4.74 -0.84
CA ALA A 5 -5.11 -4.15 -0.29
C ALA A 5 -5.12 -2.64 -0.54
N VAL A 6 -5.09 -1.85 0.53
CA VAL A 6 -5.40 -0.42 0.47
C VAL A 6 -4.26 0.42 1.00
N GLY A 7 -3.96 1.51 0.33
CA GLY A 7 -3.10 2.57 0.85
C GLY A 7 -1.68 2.51 0.32
N SER A 8 -0.72 2.20 1.18
CA SER A 8 0.67 2.44 0.85
C SER A 8 1.20 1.61 -0.33
N ASN A 9 1.95 2.26 -1.14
CA ASN A 9 2.91 1.72 -2.10
C ASN A 9 4.12 2.64 -2.09
N CYS A 10 5.28 2.13 -2.43
CA CYS A 10 6.47 2.95 -2.56
C CYS A 10 7.47 2.35 -3.54
N ILE A 11 8.39 3.16 -4.00
CA ILE A 11 9.61 2.69 -4.62
C ILE A 11 10.70 2.63 -3.56
N ASP A 12 11.26 1.45 -3.33
CA ASP A 12 12.49 1.27 -2.56
C ASP A 12 13.67 1.60 -3.48
N TYR A 13 14.27 2.77 -3.28
CA TYR A 13 15.40 3.22 -4.09
C TYR A 13 16.72 2.95 -3.38
N TYR A 14 17.46 1.98 -3.90
CA TYR A 14 18.77 1.58 -3.36
C TYR A 14 19.88 2.43 -3.97
N ASN A 15 20.45 3.33 -3.17
CA ASN A 15 21.50 4.25 -3.60
C ASN A 15 22.82 3.54 -3.95
N ASN A 16 23.10 2.41 -3.29
CA ASN A 16 24.39 1.72 -3.34
C ASN A 16 24.36 0.39 -4.13
N ILE A 17 23.29 0.13 -4.90
CA ILE A 17 23.23 -1.02 -5.81
C ILE A 17 23.35 -0.54 -7.27
N ASP A 18 24.35 -1.00 -7.99
CA ASP A 18 24.55 -0.78 -9.44
C ASP A 18 24.40 0.69 -9.89
N GLY A 19 24.78 1.64 -9.04
CA GLY A 19 24.69 3.08 -9.32
C GLY A 19 23.31 3.68 -9.09
N GLY A 20 22.42 2.96 -8.41
CA GLY A 20 21.05 3.36 -8.06
C GLY A 20 20.01 2.45 -8.69
N LYS A 21 19.18 1.83 -7.89
CA LYS A 21 18.17 0.86 -8.36
C LYS A 21 16.85 1.01 -7.67
N ALA A 22 15.78 1.10 -8.44
CA ALA A 22 14.41 1.27 -7.96
C ALA A 22 13.66 -0.07 -7.98
N PHE A 23 13.03 -0.43 -6.87
CA PHE A 23 12.19 -1.62 -6.75
C PHE A 23 10.80 -1.24 -6.24
N PRO A 24 9.73 -1.65 -6.94
CA PRO A 24 8.38 -1.51 -6.43
C PRO A 24 8.17 -2.28 -5.13
N GLY A 25 7.60 -1.61 -4.13
CA GLY A 25 7.33 -2.13 -2.80
C GLY A 25 6.00 -1.64 -2.23
N GLY A 26 5.87 -1.73 -0.92
CA GLY A 26 4.67 -1.42 -0.16
C GLY A 26 4.04 -2.67 0.46
N GLY A 27 3.72 -2.60 1.76
CA GLY A 27 3.13 -3.72 2.51
C GLY A 27 1.85 -4.25 1.85
N PRO A 28 0.82 -3.40 1.62
CA PRO A 28 -0.43 -3.82 0.99
C PRO A 28 -0.23 -4.40 -0.42
N VAL A 29 0.63 -3.81 -1.25
CA VAL A 29 0.95 -4.34 -2.59
C VAL A 29 1.51 -5.76 -2.49
N ASN A 30 2.46 -5.97 -1.58
CA ASN A 30 3.05 -7.30 -1.35
C ASN A 30 1.98 -8.31 -0.89
N MET A 31 1.09 -7.93 0.02
CA MET A 31 0.01 -8.79 0.49
C MET A 31 -0.97 -9.18 -0.63
N ALA A 32 -1.31 -8.24 -1.53
CA ALA A 32 -2.11 -8.53 -2.72
C ALA A 32 -1.44 -9.59 -3.60
N VAL A 33 -0.15 -9.41 -3.91
CA VAL A 33 0.63 -10.34 -4.73
C VAL A 33 0.71 -11.73 -4.08
N TYR A 34 0.96 -11.82 -2.76
CA TYR A 34 1.04 -13.11 -2.08
C TYR A 34 -0.32 -13.79 -1.96
N THR A 35 -1.42 -13.04 -1.80
CA THR A 35 -2.78 -13.59 -1.83
C THR A 35 -3.06 -14.31 -3.15
N LEU A 36 -2.69 -13.71 -4.30
CA LEU A 36 -2.81 -14.36 -5.60
C LEU A 36 -1.95 -15.64 -5.70
N ARG A 37 -0.69 -15.58 -5.22
CA ARG A 37 0.22 -16.75 -5.23
C ARG A 37 -0.32 -17.92 -4.41
N LEU A 38 -1.13 -17.64 -3.39
CA LEU A 38 -1.78 -18.64 -2.55
C LEU A 38 -3.16 -19.08 -3.08
N GLY A 39 -3.54 -18.66 -4.29
CA GLY A 39 -4.78 -19.06 -4.95
C GLY A 39 -6.01 -18.24 -4.56
N GLY A 40 -5.82 -17.07 -3.93
CA GLY A 40 -6.88 -16.10 -3.69
C GLY A 40 -7.06 -15.12 -4.86
N GLU A 41 -7.92 -14.12 -4.66
CA GLU A 41 -8.10 -12.98 -5.53
C GLU A 41 -7.67 -11.71 -4.78
N ALA A 42 -7.11 -10.72 -5.47
CA ALA A 42 -6.69 -9.49 -4.83
C ALA A 42 -6.81 -8.27 -5.74
N ALA A 43 -7.20 -7.14 -5.15
CA ALA A 43 -7.14 -5.82 -5.75
C ALA A 43 -6.21 -4.92 -4.93
N TYR A 44 -5.59 -3.98 -5.63
CA TYR A 44 -4.88 -2.87 -4.99
C TYR A 44 -5.64 -1.56 -5.22
N ILE A 45 -5.88 -0.83 -4.12
CA ILE A 45 -6.64 0.42 -4.07
C ILE A 45 -5.73 1.48 -3.46
N GLY A 46 -5.29 2.43 -4.26
CA GLY A 46 -4.37 3.46 -3.78
C GLY A 46 -3.87 4.37 -4.89
N PRO A 47 -3.16 5.47 -4.54
CA PRO A 47 -2.64 6.40 -5.51
C PRO A 47 -1.21 6.05 -5.91
N VAL A 48 -0.86 6.44 -7.13
CA VAL A 48 0.52 6.63 -7.58
C VAL A 48 0.65 8.02 -8.21
N GLY A 49 1.85 8.56 -8.28
CA GLY A 49 2.10 9.82 -8.96
C GLY A 49 2.04 9.72 -10.48
N ASP A 50 1.91 10.86 -11.15
CA ASP A 50 1.98 11.00 -12.61
C ASP A 50 3.45 11.05 -13.10
N ASP A 51 4.32 10.29 -12.46
CA ASP A 51 5.76 10.23 -12.72
C ASP A 51 6.21 8.83 -13.22
N VAL A 52 7.51 8.71 -13.53
CA VAL A 52 8.10 7.46 -14.01
C VAL A 52 7.94 6.32 -12.99
N TYR A 53 7.98 6.62 -11.71
CA TYR A 53 7.82 5.62 -10.64
C TYR A 53 6.38 5.13 -10.52
N GLY A 54 5.40 6.03 -10.74
CA GLY A 54 3.99 5.63 -10.83
C GLY A 54 3.74 4.67 -11.97
N GLN A 55 4.33 4.92 -13.14
CA GLN A 55 4.24 4.01 -14.29
C GLN A 55 4.85 2.63 -13.98
N ILE A 56 6.05 2.60 -13.39
CA ILE A 56 6.73 1.36 -12.96
C ILE A 56 5.85 0.58 -11.97
N MET A 57 5.25 1.27 -11.00
CA MET A 57 4.37 0.66 -10.00
C MET A 57 3.14 0.02 -10.66
N ILE A 58 2.43 0.75 -11.52
CA ILE A 58 1.25 0.26 -12.24
C ILE A 58 1.60 -0.99 -13.06
N GLU A 59 2.64 -0.93 -13.85
CA GLU A 59 3.08 -2.05 -14.71
C GLU A 59 3.44 -3.28 -13.87
N THR A 60 4.16 -3.07 -12.77
CA THR A 60 4.57 -4.16 -11.88
C THR A 60 3.36 -4.82 -11.21
N ILE A 61 2.42 -4.06 -10.66
CA ILE A 61 1.24 -4.58 -9.99
C ILE A 61 0.37 -5.35 -10.99
N LYS A 62 0.13 -4.79 -12.18
CA LYS A 62 -0.62 -5.44 -13.27
C LYS A 62 0.06 -6.73 -13.75
N ALA A 63 1.38 -6.72 -13.92
CA ALA A 63 2.15 -7.90 -14.35
C ALA A 63 2.09 -9.06 -13.33
N LYS A 64 1.79 -8.77 -12.06
CA LYS A 64 1.57 -9.79 -11.01
C LYS A 64 0.13 -10.31 -11.00
N GLY A 65 -0.78 -9.77 -11.81
CA GLY A 65 -2.17 -10.18 -11.92
C GLY A 65 -3.11 -9.56 -10.87
N VAL A 66 -2.63 -8.59 -10.08
CA VAL A 66 -3.47 -7.86 -9.11
C VAL A 66 -4.43 -6.94 -9.87
N ASP A 67 -5.68 -6.92 -9.46
CA ASP A 67 -6.66 -5.96 -9.99
C ASP A 67 -6.27 -4.53 -9.58
N THR A 68 -6.16 -3.66 -10.57
CA THR A 68 -5.78 -2.25 -10.42
C THR A 68 -6.88 -1.30 -10.86
N SER A 69 -8.13 -1.75 -10.92
CA SER A 69 -9.28 -0.93 -11.37
C SER A 69 -9.49 0.31 -10.47
N HIS A 70 -9.11 0.23 -9.21
CA HIS A 70 -9.15 1.32 -8.22
C HIS A 70 -7.77 1.90 -7.87
N LEU A 71 -6.75 1.62 -8.68
CA LEU A 71 -5.47 2.32 -8.60
C LEU A 71 -5.60 3.66 -9.34
N ARG A 72 -5.32 4.77 -8.65
CA ARG A 72 -5.45 6.12 -9.19
C ARG A 72 -4.10 6.73 -9.53
N VAL A 73 -4.01 7.42 -10.66
CA VAL A 73 -2.86 8.27 -10.99
C VAL A 73 -3.20 9.69 -10.57
N GLU A 74 -2.43 10.23 -9.62
CA GLU A 74 -2.63 11.58 -9.11
C GLU A 74 -1.46 12.48 -9.49
N LYS A 75 -1.74 13.78 -9.62
CA LYS A 75 -0.71 14.75 -9.95
C LYS A 75 0.29 14.90 -8.80
N GLY A 76 1.54 14.55 -9.04
CA GLY A 76 2.61 14.61 -8.05
C GLY A 76 3.55 13.41 -8.14
N LYS A 77 4.36 13.24 -7.11
CA LYS A 77 5.36 12.15 -7.04
C LYS A 77 4.75 10.89 -6.46
N THR A 78 5.18 9.74 -6.95
CA THR A 78 5.00 8.45 -6.27
C THR A 78 5.87 8.41 -5.01
N ALA A 79 5.40 7.73 -3.97
CA ALA A 79 6.16 7.58 -2.74
C ALA A 79 7.49 6.84 -2.97
N VAL A 80 8.55 7.32 -2.30
CA VAL A 80 9.90 6.75 -2.41
C VAL A 80 10.53 6.61 -1.03
N THR A 81 11.07 5.43 -0.76
CA THR A 81 11.93 5.17 0.40
C THR A 81 13.37 5.05 -0.06
N GLN A 82 14.28 5.81 0.53
CA GLN A 82 15.71 5.64 0.33
C GLN A 82 16.18 4.41 1.11
N VAL A 83 16.91 3.53 0.46
CA VAL A 83 17.40 2.29 1.07
C VAL A 83 18.88 2.11 0.75
N GLU A 84 19.62 1.61 1.72
CA GLU A 84 20.98 1.12 1.51
C GLU A 84 21.07 -0.35 1.88
N LEU A 85 21.87 -1.11 1.13
CA LEU A 85 22.22 -2.48 1.48
C LEU A 85 23.60 -2.48 2.16
N ILE A 86 23.62 -2.74 3.48
CA ILE A 86 24.85 -2.77 4.28
C ILE A 86 24.98 -4.16 4.88
N ASP A 87 26.07 -4.84 4.57
CA ASP A 87 26.35 -6.22 5.05
C ASP A 87 25.21 -7.23 4.78
N GLY A 88 24.45 -7.01 3.69
CA GLY A 88 23.31 -7.85 3.32
C GLY A 88 21.99 -7.45 3.96
N GLU A 89 21.98 -6.47 4.84
CA GLU A 89 20.80 -5.96 5.52
C GLU A 89 20.32 -4.63 4.91
N ARG A 90 18.99 -4.42 4.89
CA ARG A 90 18.38 -3.18 4.44
C ARG A 90 18.38 -2.13 5.53
N VAL A 91 18.98 -0.99 5.23
CA VAL A 91 18.94 0.20 6.08
C VAL A 91 18.03 1.23 5.41
N PHE A 92 16.92 1.56 6.06
CA PHE A 92 15.95 2.52 5.56
C PHE A 92 16.36 3.93 5.96
N GLY A 93 16.34 4.84 4.98
CA GLY A 93 16.62 6.25 5.13
C GLY A 93 15.35 7.10 4.99
N ASP A 94 15.48 8.22 4.28
CA ASP A 94 14.37 9.18 4.09
C ASP A 94 13.20 8.55 3.33
N TYR A 95 11.99 8.93 3.73
CA TYR A 95 10.74 8.54 3.09
C TYR A 95 9.99 9.80 2.61
N ASP A 96 9.75 9.87 1.29
CA ASP A 96 8.89 10.87 0.65
C ASP A 96 7.53 10.21 0.37
N GLU A 97 6.49 10.65 1.05
CA GLU A 97 5.13 10.09 0.91
C GLU A 97 4.50 10.41 -0.45
N GLY A 98 4.94 11.49 -1.11
CA GLY A 98 4.37 11.92 -2.38
C GLY A 98 2.86 12.08 -2.32
N VAL A 99 2.15 11.52 -3.31
CA VAL A 99 0.67 11.60 -3.38
C VAL A 99 -0.05 10.84 -2.26
N LEU A 100 0.63 9.95 -1.53
CA LEU A 100 0.05 9.25 -0.38
C LEU A 100 -0.24 10.19 0.80
N GLU A 101 0.48 11.31 0.94
CA GLU A 101 0.33 12.26 2.05
C GLU A 101 -1.14 12.68 2.29
N LYS A 102 -1.92 12.81 1.21
CA LYS A 102 -3.31 13.28 1.23
C LYS A 102 -4.32 12.20 0.85
N TYR A 103 -3.86 10.96 0.73
CA TYR A 103 -4.72 9.87 0.30
C TYR A 103 -5.86 9.59 1.28
N LYS A 104 -7.03 9.29 0.72
CA LYS A 104 -8.23 8.78 1.41
C LYS A 104 -9.00 7.90 0.46
N LEU A 105 -9.71 6.92 1.03
CA LEU A 105 -10.74 6.18 0.30
C LEU A 105 -11.88 7.11 -0.10
N THR A 106 -12.37 6.94 -1.32
CA THR A 106 -13.60 7.55 -1.79
C THR A 106 -14.80 6.65 -1.46
N ASP A 107 -16.02 7.17 -1.57
CA ASP A 107 -17.24 6.35 -1.42
C ASP A 107 -17.27 5.21 -2.46
N GLU A 108 -16.76 5.44 -3.67
CA GLU A 108 -16.63 4.42 -4.72
C GLU A 108 -15.65 3.31 -4.33
N ASP A 109 -14.49 3.67 -3.75
CA ASP A 109 -13.54 2.69 -3.21
C ASP A 109 -14.17 1.86 -2.08
N ILE A 110 -14.90 2.49 -1.18
CA ILE A 110 -15.59 1.81 -0.08
C ILE A 110 -16.66 0.86 -0.61
N ASP A 111 -17.43 1.27 -1.62
CA ASP A 111 -18.42 0.41 -2.25
C ASP A 111 -17.77 -0.77 -2.99
N TYR A 112 -16.64 -0.55 -3.64
CA TYR A 112 -15.86 -1.60 -4.27
C TYR A 112 -15.31 -2.61 -3.26
N ILE A 113 -14.76 -2.14 -2.12
CA ILE A 113 -14.22 -2.97 -1.03
C ILE A 113 -15.25 -3.96 -0.48
N LYS A 114 -16.55 -3.64 -0.48
CA LYS A 114 -17.62 -4.55 -0.02
C LYS A 114 -17.69 -5.89 -0.79
N ASN A 115 -17.07 -5.97 -1.97
CA ASN A 115 -16.98 -7.21 -2.73
C ASN A 115 -15.85 -8.14 -2.27
N PHE A 116 -15.08 -7.75 -1.27
CA PHE A 116 -13.93 -8.49 -0.75
C PHE A 116 -14.23 -9.08 0.63
N ASP A 117 -13.50 -10.15 0.98
CA ASP A 117 -13.67 -10.81 2.27
C ASP A 117 -12.91 -10.07 3.38
N VAL A 118 -11.78 -9.45 3.03
CA VAL A 118 -10.90 -8.72 3.96
C VAL A 118 -10.36 -7.47 3.27
N VAL A 119 -10.30 -6.37 4.00
CA VAL A 119 -9.50 -5.19 3.62
C VAL A 119 -8.27 -5.10 4.51
N ILE A 120 -7.10 -4.86 3.92
CA ILE A 120 -5.87 -4.64 4.64
C ILE A 120 -5.24 -3.30 4.29
N CYS A 121 -4.73 -2.63 5.32
CA CYS A 121 -3.95 -1.41 5.23
C CYS A 121 -2.74 -1.51 6.16
N ASP A 122 -1.74 -0.69 5.95
CA ASP A 122 -0.62 -0.53 6.86
C ASP A 122 -0.56 0.88 7.47
N VAL A 123 0.39 1.10 8.38
CA VAL A 123 0.57 2.35 9.11
C VAL A 123 0.84 3.57 8.19
N TRP A 124 1.35 3.33 6.99
CA TRP A 124 1.60 4.40 6.00
C TRP A 124 0.44 4.61 5.03
N GLY A 125 -0.62 3.81 5.12
CA GLY A 125 -1.73 3.81 4.16
C GLY A 125 -2.72 4.96 4.31
N LYS A 126 -2.68 5.72 5.43
CA LYS A 126 -3.51 6.90 5.70
C LYS A 126 -5.03 6.66 5.70
N VAL A 127 -5.48 5.41 5.87
CA VAL A 127 -6.93 5.06 5.84
C VAL A 127 -7.46 4.55 7.18
N GLU A 128 -6.64 4.55 8.23
CA GLU A 128 -7.03 4.12 9.59
C GLU A 128 -8.23 4.92 10.12
N GLY A 129 -8.36 6.20 9.75
CA GLY A 129 -9.51 7.04 10.09
C GLY A 129 -10.84 6.57 9.49
N GLN A 130 -10.81 5.73 8.46
CA GLN A 130 -11.99 5.18 7.78
C GLN A 130 -12.30 3.73 8.21
N PHE A 131 -11.46 3.11 9.01
CA PHE A 131 -11.67 1.73 9.50
C PHE A 131 -12.97 1.55 10.26
N LYS A 132 -13.36 2.54 11.06
CA LYS A 132 -14.65 2.51 11.76
C LYS A 132 -15.83 2.38 10.78
N GLU A 133 -15.81 3.18 9.71
CA GLU A 133 -16.84 3.14 8.67
C GLU A 133 -16.87 1.78 7.94
N LEU A 134 -15.70 1.24 7.58
CA LEU A 134 -15.58 -0.07 6.94
C LEU A 134 -16.15 -1.17 7.84
N LYS A 135 -15.81 -1.15 9.13
CA LYS A 135 -16.33 -2.11 10.12
C LYS A 135 -17.83 -2.00 10.34
N GLU A 136 -18.39 -0.78 10.39
CA GLU A 136 -19.84 -0.54 10.49
C GLU A 136 -20.61 -1.07 9.27
N LYS A 137 -19.95 -1.15 8.12
CA LYS A 137 -20.47 -1.75 6.89
C LYS A 137 -20.27 -3.29 6.83
N GLY A 138 -19.75 -3.89 7.91
CA GLY A 138 -19.56 -5.35 8.03
C GLY A 138 -18.33 -5.90 7.30
N ILE A 139 -17.38 -5.06 6.93
CA ILE A 139 -16.14 -5.46 6.26
C ILE A 139 -15.12 -5.90 7.32
N VAL A 140 -14.48 -7.03 7.11
CA VAL A 140 -13.37 -7.47 7.96
C VAL A 140 -12.14 -6.62 7.65
N THR A 141 -11.63 -5.93 8.67
CA THR A 141 -10.47 -5.06 8.57
C THR A 141 -9.22 -5.72 9.17
N ALA A 142 -8.09 -5.57 8.52
CA ALA A 142 -6.78 -5.99 8.99
C ALA A 142 -5.80 -4.81 8.90
N PHE A 143 -4.90 -4.70 9.86
CA PHE A 143 -3.95 -3.60 9.93
C PHE A 143 -2.54 -4.12 10.23
N ASP A 144 -1.57 -3.67 9.44
CA ASP A 144 -0.16 -3.91 9.66
C ASP A 144 0.48 -2.67 10.28
N CYS A 145 0.81 -2.74 11.57
CA CYS A 145 1.49 -1.66 12.28
C CYS A 145 3.01 -1.61 11.99
N ALA A 146 3.54 -2.57 11.23
CA ALA A 146 4.96 -2.70 10.93
C ALA A 146 5.83 -2.57 12.19
N THR A 147 6.76 -1.60 12.19
CA THR A 147 7.66 -1.33 13.34
C THR A 147 7.14 -0.23 14.28
N SER A 148 5.89 0.23 14.08
CA SER A 148 5.33 1.40 14.77
C SER A 148 4.01 1.08 15.50
N PRO A 149 3.98 0.06 16.41
CA PRO A 149 2.74 -0.35 17.10
C PRO A 149 2.18 0.73 18.02
N ASP A 150 3.04 1.64 18.52
CA ASP A 150 2.65 2.73 19.43
C ASP A 150 2.41 4.06 18.71
N SER A 151 2.42 4.10 17.37
CA SER A 151 2.09 5.31 16.62
C SER A 151 0.62 5.69 16.78
N GLU A 152 0.29 6.95 16.54
CA GLU A 152 -1.09 7.44 16.64
C GLU A 152 -2.03 6.69 15.68
N GLU A 153 -1.56 6.40 14.48
CA GLU A 153 -2.28 5.64 13.46
C GLU A 153 -2.55 4.20 13.93
N SER A 154 -1.52 3.52 14.46
CA SER A 154 -1.64 2.15 14.97
C SER A 154 -2.61 2.07 16.16
N VAL A 155 -2.49 2.97 17.12
CA VAL A 155 -3.39 3.03 18.29
C VAL A 155 -4.85 3.23 17.88
N LYS A 156 -5.11 3.99 16.80
CA LYS A 156 -6.47 4.18 16.26
C LYS A 156 -6.96 2.96 15.48
N ALA A 157 -6.11 2.33 14.68
CA ALA A 157 -6.50 1.26 13.76
C ALA A 157 -6.64 -0.11 14.44
N ILE A 158 -5.71 -0.49 15.33
CA ILE A 158 -5.68 -1.82 15.96
C ILE A 158 -7.02 -2.21 16.63
N PRO A 159 -7.69 -1.34 17.41
CA PRO A 159 -8.98 -1.69 18.02
C PRO A 159 -10.12 -1.89 17.01
N LEU A 160 -9.91 -1.47 15.78
CA LEU A 160 -10.87 -1.53 14.68
C LEU A 160 -10.55 -2.65 13.67
N SER A 161 -9.44 -3.36 13.88
CA SER A 161 -8.99 -4.45 13.02
C SER A 161 -9.59 -5.78 13.43
#